data_2982eff46f079b988c5429472f73367b
#
_entry.id   2982eff46f079b988c5429472f73367b
#
_cell.length_a   1.000
_cell.length_b   1.000
_cell.length_c   1.000
_cell.angle_alpha   90.00
_cell.angle_beta   90.00
_cell.angle_gamma   90.00
#
_symmetry.space_group_name_H-M   'P 1'
#
loop_
_entity.id
_entity.type
_entity.pdbx_description
1 polymer ?
#
loop_
_entity_poly.entity_id
_entity_poly.type
_entity_poly.pdbx_seq_one_letter_code
_entity_poly.pdbx_strand_id
1 'polypeptide(L)'
;GTATYITGRHYMMLQWTKLDIGHPYFLNFQREIFLHMVACETDPRCIGQLYTKCRRSGYTNICSAVLVDEATQVKDKLMGIQSKTGKDAQENIFMKKVVYMFRNYPFFFKPIQDGTTNPRMELAFREPSKRITKKNKTSQTGEALNTVINWKNTTNNAYDGEKLHLLYLDEAGKWERPTDIKDAWRIQRTCLIVGRKIVGKALVGSTVNPMDKGGRQYKDLWKDSNPLERNANGRTVSGLYRLFIPAQDSLEGFFDIYGKPITNDPENVVEGIDGESISVGSKTYLKNERASLKHDPSELNEVTRQFPFTEDEA
;
A
#
# COMPACT_ATOMS: atom_id res chain seq x y z
N GLY A 1 -6.70 20.87 24.16
CA GLY A 1 -6.59 20.10 22.89
C GLY A 1 -6.93 18.64 23.10
N THR A 2 -7.51 17.99 22.12
CA THR A 2 -7.78 16.55 22.14
C THR A 2 -6.56 15.80 21.60
N ALA A 3 -6.11 14.75 22.32
CA ALA A 3 -5.04 13.87 21.83
C ALA A 3 -5.59 12.94 20.75
N THR A 4 -4.84 12.78 19.67
CA THR A 4 -5.17 11.82 18.60
C THR A 4 -4.15 10.68 18.61
N TYR A 5 -4.62 9.46 18.78
CA TYR A 5 -3.76 8.28 18.67
C TYR A 5 -3.39 8.00 17.21
N ILE A 6 -2.11 7.78 16.96
CA ILE A 6 -1.57 7.26 15.69
C ILE A 6 -0.70 6.05 15.95
N THR A 7 -0.59 5.15 14.97
CA THR A 7 0.27 3.97 15.08
C THR A 7 1.74 4.35 14.93
N GLY A 8 2.66 3.49 15.41
CA GLY A 8 4.10 3.71 15.25
C GLY A 8 4.51 3.86 13.79
N ARG A 9 3.98 3.05 12.87
CA ARG A 9 4.25 3.16 11.42
C ARG A 9 3.72 4.46 10.82
N HIS A 10 2.55 4.93 11.26
CA HIS A 10 2.04 6.24 10.82
C HIS A 10 2.96 7.37 11.28
N TYR A 11 3.40 7.32 12.54
CA TYR A 11 4.39 8.27 13.07
C TYR A 11 5.70 8.24 12.28
N MET A 12 6.23 7.04 11.98
CA MET A 12 7.45 6.88 11.17
C MET A 12 7.29 7.49 9.77
N MET A 13 6.14 7.29 9.13
CA MET A 13 5.86 7.90 7.83
C MET A 13 5.83 9.43 7.92
N LEU A 14 5.10 10.00 8.88
CA LEU A 14 4.95 11.44 9.03
C LEU A 14 6.27 12.14 9.38
N GLN A 15 7.04 11.55 10.29
CA GLN A 15 8.21 12.20 10.89
C GLN A 15 9.49 11.97 10.09
N TRP A 16 9.67 10.77 9.49
CA TRP A 16 10.96 10.33 8.98
C TRP A 16 10.97 9.97 7.50
N THR A 17 9.80 9.81 6.87
CA THR A 17 9.72 9.47 5.45
C THR A 17 9.67 10.74 4.61
N LYS A 18 10.53 10.80 3.58
CA LYS A 18 10.48 11.84 2.57
C LYS A 18 9.86 11.30 1.30
N LEU A 19 8.81 11.97 0.84
CA LEU A 19 8.17 11.75 -0.45
C LEU A 19 8.80 12.65 -1.51
N ASP A 20 8.48 12.40 -2.79
CA ASP A 20 8.86 13.26 -3.91
C ASP A 20 8.29 14.69 -3.79
N ILE A 21 7.15 14.85 -3.11
CA ILE A 21 6.51 16.14 -2.81
C ILE A 21 6.94 16.77 -1.47
N GLY A 22 7.88 16.17 -0.74
CA GLY A 22 8.31 16.63 0.60
C GLY A 22 7.94 15.67 1.71
N HIS A 23 7.78 16.17 2.93
CA HIS A 23 7.28 15.36 4.05
C HIS A 23 5.75 15.24 3.98
N PRO A 24 5.17 14.07 4.29
CA PRO A 24 3.73 13.89 4.27
C PRO A 24 3.05 14.70 5.39
N TYR A 25 1.86 15.20 5.11
CA TYR A 25 0.98 15.76 6.13
C TYR A 25 0.20 14.66 6.84
N PHE A 26 -0.23 14.95 8.07
CA PHE A 26 -1.21 14.11 8.74
C PHE A 26 -2.57 14.26 8.04
N LEU A 27 -3.17 13.14 7.61
CA LEU A 27 -4.51 13.08 7.05
C LEU A 27 -5.33 12.03 7.80
N ASN A 28 -6.50 12.39 8.29
CA ASN A 28 -7.29 11.53 9.17
C ASN A 28 -7.68 10.20 8.51
N PHE A 29 -8.00 10.18 7.21
CA PHE A 29 -8.31 8.93 6.51
C PHE A 29 -7.10 7.99 6.42
N GLN A 30 -5.87 8.51 6.33
CA GLN A 30 -4.66 7.67 6.36
C GLN A 30 -4.46 7.01 7.73
N ARG A 31 -4.86 7.72 8.80
CA ARG A 31 -4.89 7.13 10.14
C ARG A 31 -5.76 5.88 10.20
N GLU A 32 -6.94 5.90 9.56
CA GLU A 32 -7.82 4.73 9.48
C GLU A 32 -7.15 3.57 8.72
N ILE A 33 -6.41 3.85 7.64
CA ILE A 33 -5.64 2.84 6.91
C ILE A 33 -4.61 2.18 7.83
N PHE A 34 -3.83 2.96 8.58
CA PHE A 34 -2.82 2.43 9.50
C PHE A 34 -3.43 1.68 10.69
N LEU A 35 -4.55 2.15 11.25
CA LEU A 35 -5.27 1.42 12.30
C LEU A 35 -5.79 0.08 11.81
N HIS A 36 -6.33 0.03 10.60
CA HIS A 36 -6.77 -1.22 9.97
C HIS A 36 -5.57 -2.16 9.68
N MET A 37 -4.41 -1.63 9.29
CA MET A 37 -3.18 -2.43 9.14
C MET A 37 -2.82 -3.11 10.47
N VAL A 38 -2.82 -2.36 11.59
CA VAL A 38 -2.54 -2.91 12.92
C VAL A 38 -3.55 -3.98 13.31
N ALA A 39 -4.84 -3.75 13.03
CA ALA A 39 -5.87 -4.77 13.26
C ALA A 39 -5.60 -6.06 12.46
N CYS A 40 -5.18 -5.94 11.19
CA CYS A 40 -4.78 -7.08 10.36
C CYS A 40 -3.53 -7.79 10.89
N GLU A 41 -2.57 -7.05 11.43
CA GLU A 41 -1.31 -7.60 11.94
C GLU A 41 -1.48 -8.33 13.26
N THR A 42 -2.29 -7.79 14.15
CA THR A 42 -2.53 -8.34 15.49
C THR A 42 -3.45 -9.56 15.47
N ASP A 43 -4.34 -9.69 14.46
CA ASP A 43 -5.17 -10.88 14.32
C ASP A 43 -4.36 -12.03 13.67
N PRO A 44 -4.09 -13.14 14.39
CA PRO A 44 -3.34 -14.28 13.87
C PRO A 44 -4.08 -15.04 12.76
N ARG A 45 -5.36 -14.73 12.51
CA ARG A 45 -6.19 -15.34 11.46
C ARG A 45 -6.16 -14.53 10.16
N CYS A 46 -5.74 -13.25 10.21
CA CYS A 46 -5.70 -12.34 9.09
C CYS A 46 -4.35 -12.44 8.35
N ILE A 47 -4.36 -12.62 7.04
CA ILE A 47 -3.15 -12.61 6.20
C ILE A 47 -2.76 -11.17 5.82
N GLY A 48 -3.71 -10.23 5.79
CA GLY A 48 -3.39 -8.84 5.45
C GLY A 48 -4.60 -7.98 5.12
N GLN A 49 -4.30 -6.78 4.66
CA GLN A 49 -5.28 -5.75 4.29
C GLN A 49 -5.60 -5.80 2.80
N LEU A 50 -6.88 -5.67 2.46
CA LEU A 50 -7.35 -5.38 1.11
C LEU A 50 -8.03 -4.01 1.12
N TYR A 51 -7.44 -3.02 0.44
CA TYR A 51 -7.96 -1.66 0.41
C TYR A 51 -8.47 -1.28 -0.98
N THR A 52 -9.77 -1.02 -1.07
CA THR A 52 -10.37 -0.36 -2.25
C THR A 52 -10.30 1.15 -2.05
N LYS A 53 -9.45 1.77 -2.85
CA LYS A 53 -9.06 3.18 -2.72
C LYS A 53 -9.70 4.06 -3.79
N CYS A 54 -9.94 5.32 -3.46
CA CYS A 54 -10.11 6.34 -4.48
C CYS A 54 -8.77 6.66 -5.15
N ARG A 55 -8.82 7.26 -6.32
CA ARG A 55 -7.61 7.72 -7.02
C ARG A 55 -6.88 8.77 -6.21
N ARG A 56 -5.53 8.69 -6.19
CA ARG A 56 -4.60 9.60 -5.47
C ARG A 56 -4.73 9.60 -3.94
N SER A 57 -5.27 8.56 -3.33
CA SER A 57 -5.32 8.42 -1.86
C SER A 57 -3.94 8.29 -1.18
N GLY A 58 -2.83 8.28 -1.92
CA GLY A 58 -1.49 8.11 -1.36
C GLY A 58 -1.14 6.70 -0.88
N TYR A 59 -2.00 5.69 -1.09
CA TYR A 59 -1.80 4.33 -0.56
C TYR A 59 -0.49 3.69 -1.02
N THR A 60 -0.06 3.94 -2.27
CA THR A 60 1.23 3.43 -2.76
C THR A 60 2.42 4.02 -1.98
N ASN A 61 2.32 5.28 -1.54
CA ASN A 61 3.31 5.90 -0.67
C ASN A 61 3.29 5.26 0.73
N ILE A 62 2.10 5.03 1.29
CA ILE A 62 1.91 4.37 2.59
C ILE A 62 2.55 2.97 2.57
N CYS A 63 2.21 2.13 1.59
CA CYS A 63 2.76 0.79 1.48
C CYS A 63 4.28 0.77 1.27
N SER A 64 4.81 1.72 0.48
CA SER A 64 6.25 1.86 0.27
C SER A 64 6.98 2.28 1.56
N ALA A 65 6.39 3.20 2.34
CA ALA A 65 6.93 3.60 3.63
C ALA A 65 6.93 2.43 4.64
N VAL A 66 5.84 1.65 4.68
CA VAL A 66 5.75 0.45 5.51
C VAL A 66 6.79 -0.60 5.12
N LEU A 67 7.03 -0.81 3.82
CA LEU A 67 8.09 -1.72 3.33
C LEU A 67 9.48 -1.27 3.81
N VAL A 68 9.80 0.02 3.68
CA VAL A 68 11.10 0.56 4.11
C VAL A 68 11.25 0.48 5.62
N ASP A 69 10.24 0.92 6.37
CA ASP A 69 10.23 0.89 7.83
C ASP A 69 10.45 -0.54 8.36
N GLU A 70 9.64 -1.49 7.90
CA GLU A 70 9.75 -2.88 8.31
C GLU A 70 11.10 -3.49 7.93
N ALA A 71 11.57 -3.27 6.69
CA ALA A 71 12.80 -3.87 6.20
C ALA A 71 14.05 -3.39 6.94
N THR A 72 14.04 -2.16 7.46
CA THR A 72 15.15 -1.60 8.23
C THR A 72 15.21 -2.08 9.69
N GLN A 73 14.20 -2.82 10.16
CA GLN A 73 14.07 -3.25 11.55
C GLN A 73 14.13 -4.77 11.75
N VAL A 74 13.87 -5.57 10.70
CA VAL A 74 13.76 -7.03 10.84
C VAL A 74 14.94 -7.77 10.21
N LYS A 75 15.30 -8.94 10.77
CA LYS A 75 16.37 -9.81 10.26
C LYS A 75 15.82 -10.97 9.44
N ASP A 76 16.59 -11.38 8.42
CA ASP A 76 16.37 -12.60 7.62
C ASP A 76 14.96 -12.63 6.97
N LYS A 77 14.55 -11.52 6.38
CA LYS A 77 13.22 -11.37 5.77
C LYS A 77 13.30 -11.03 4.30
N LEU A 78 12.31 -11.50 3.56
CA LEU A 78 12.07 -11.14 2.17
C LEU A 78 10.75 -10.40 2.08
N MET A 79 10.76 -9.27 1.36
CA MET A 79 9.58 -8.46 1.06
C MET A 79 9.42 -8.35 -0.43
N GLY A 80 8.21 -8.59 -0.91
CA GLY A 80 7.89 -8.65 -2.33
C GLY A 80 6.98 -7.53 -2.78
N ILE A 81 7.17 -7.06 -4.02
CA ILE A 81 6.34 -6.05 -4.68
C ILE A 81 5.89 -6.58 -6.03
N GLN A 82 4.60 -6.47 -6.32
CA GLN A 82 4.03 -6.57 -7.65
C GLN A 82 3.03 -5.44 -7.91
N SER A 83 2.86 -5.09 -9.18
CA SER A 83 1.84 -4.14 -9.62
C SER A 83 1.16 -4.67 -10.89
N LYS A 84 0.31 -3.89 -11.53
CA LYS A 84 -0.37 -4.30 -12.78
C LYS A 84 0.61 -4.73 -13.88
N THR A 85 1.83 -4.17 -13.91
CA THR A 85 2.95 -4.61 -14.76
C THR A 85 4.26 -4.65 -14.00
N GLY A 86 5.22 -5.45 -14.47
CA GLY A 86 6.57 -5.46 -13.91
C GLY A 86 7.27 -4.09 -13.99
N LYS A 87 7.03 -3.34 -15.07
CA LYS A 87 7.54 -1.97 -15.23
C LYS A 87 6.97 -1.03 -14.16
N ASP A 88 5.68 -1.10 -13.88
CA ASP A 88 5.08 -0.29 -12.80
C ASP A 88 5.65 -0.67 -11.43
N ALA A 89 5.81 -1.97 -11.15
CA ALA A 89 6.43 -2.43 -9.91
C ALA A 89 7.87 -1.91 -9.76
N GLN A 90 8.67 -1.96 -10.83
CA GLN A 90 10.05 -1.49 -10.83
C GLN A 90 10.16 0.02 -10.75
N GLU A 91 9.59 0.74 -11.74
CA GLU A 91 9.85 2.17 -11.92
C GLU A 91 9.03 3.02 -10.97
N ASN A 92 7.71 2.74 -10.84
CA ASN A 92 6.79 3.61 -10.12
C ASN A 92 6.74 3.34 -8.62
N ILE A 93 7.02 2.09 -8.20
CA ILE A 93 6.99 1.72 -6.78
C ILE A 93 8.42 1.54 -6.25
N PHE A 94 9.16 0.56 -6.77
CA PHE A 94 10.46 0.21 -6.20
C PHE A 94 11.45 1.37 -6.31
N MET A 95 11.71 1.89 -7.52
CA MET A 95 12.72 2.94 -7.71
C MET A 95 12.27 4.31 -7.20
N LYS A 96 11.08 4.79 -7.63
CA LYS A 96 10.61 6.15 -7.33
C LYS A 96 10.11 6.33 -5.90
N LYS A 97 9.76 5.24 -5.19
CA LYS A 97 9.25 5.33 -3.82
C LYS A 97 10.14 4.59 -2.84
N VAL A 98 10.26 3.26 -2.90
CA VAL A 98 11.02 2.48 -1.92
C VAL A 98 12.49 2.92 -1.86
N VAL A 99 13.20 2.92 -3.00
CA VAL A 99 14.62 3.34 -3.07
C VAL A 99 14.76 4.81 -2.73
N TYR A 100 13.86 5.67 -3.23
CA TYR A 100 13.87 7.10 -2.94
C TYR A 100 13.68 7.38 -1.43
N MET A 101 12.69 6.78 -0.79
CA MET A 101 12.43 6.90 0.65
C MET A 101 13.63 6.43 1.46
N PHE A 102 14.18 5.24 1.16
CA PHE A 102 15.35 4.72 1.85
C PHE A 102 16.58 5.63 1.71
N ARG A 103 16.85 6.17 0.52
CA ARG A 103 17.95 7.11 0.30
C ARG A 103 17.85 8.36 1.17
N ASN A 104 16.64 8.86 1.38
CA ASN A 104 16.37 10.04 2.21
C ASN A 104 16.07 9.69 3.68
N TYR A 105 16.09 8.40 4.05
CA TYR A 105 15.89 7.97 5.43
C TYR A 105 17.03 8.49 6.32
N PRO A 106 16.78 8.83 7.59
CA PRO A 106 17.84 9.28 8.51
C PRO A 106 18.97 8.26 8.61
N PHE A 107 20.21 8.71 8.65
CA PHE A 107 21.39 7.84 8.64
C PHE A 107 21.38 6.83 9.82
N PHE A 108 20.86 7.24 10.97
CA PHE A 108 20.80 6.41 12.18
C PHE A 108 19.75 5.28 12.11
N PHE A 109 18.83 5.32 11.13
CA PHE A 109 17.91 4.23 10.83
C PHE A 109 18.36 3.34 9.67
N LYS A 110 19.47 3.70 9.00
CA LYS A 110 19.95 2.94 7.85
C LYS A 110 20.78 1.74 8.28
N PRO A 111 20.33 0.51 7.98
CA PRO A 111 21.16 -0.67 8.15
C PRO A 111 22.29 -0.72 7.11
N ILE A 112 23.22 -1.65 7.30
CA ILE A 112 24.27 -1.95 6.30
C ILE A 112 23.60 -2.38 5.00
N GLN A 113 23.93 -1.70 3.91
CA GLN A 113 23.38 -1.96 2.57
C GLN A 113 24.44 -2.60 1.68
N ASP A 114 24.05 -3.65 0.96
CA ASP A 114 24.83 -4.24 -0.13
C ASP A 114 24.45 -3.62 -1.48
N GLY A 115 25.45 -3.43 -2.34
CA GLY A 115 25.26 -2.95 -3.69
C GLY A 115 25.28 -1.42 -3.84
N THR A 116 24.64 -0.94 -4.90
CA THR A 116 24.66 0.47 -5.29
C THR A 116 23.67 1.30 -4.48
N THR A 117 23.92 2.62 -4.40
CA THR A 117 22.97 3.58 -3.79
C THR A 117 21.67 3.72 -4.58
N ASN A 118 21.59 3.18 -5.80
CA ASN A 118 20.42 3.24 -6.67
C ASN A 118 20.12 1.87 -7.27
N PRO A 119 19.71 0.88 -6.46
CA PRO A 119 19.43 -0.48 -6.91
C PRO A 119 18.20 -0.50 -7.82
N ARG A 120 18.19 -1.41 -8.82
CA ARG A 120 17.08 -1.56 -9.77
C ARG A 120 16.26 -2.84 -9.58
N MET A 121 16.87 -3.87 -8.98
CA MET A 121 16.23 -5.19 -8.84
C MET A 121 15.84 -5.51 -7.41
N GLU A 122 16.75 -5.25 -6.47
CA GLU A 122 16.55 -5.49 -5.06
C GLU A 122 17.27 -4.44 -4.21
N LEU A 123 16.69 -4.11 -3.06
CA LEU A 123 17.32 -3.35 -1.99
C LEU A 123 17.65 -4.33 -0.87
N ALA A 124 18.94 -4.61 -0.68
CA ALA A 124 19.41 -5.64 0.23
C ALA A 124 20.21 -5.06 1.39
N PHE A 125 19.82 -5.43 2.61
CA PHE A 125 20.46 -5.03 3.86
C PHE A 125 21.33 -6.16 4.40
N ARG A 126 22.40 -6.46 3.66
CA ARG A 126 23.41 -7.48 3.98
C ARG A 126 24.81 -6.91 3.87
N GLU A 127 25.77 -7.62 4.44
CA GLU A 127 27.17 -7.25 4.29
C GLU A 127 27.60 -7.34 2.82
N PRO A 128 28.30 -6.30 2.32
CA PRO A 128 28.81 -6.32 0.95
C PRO A 128 29.70 -7.54 0.71
N SER A 129 29.48 -8.26 -0.37
CA SER A 129 30.33 -9.37 -0.80
C SER A 129 31.69 -8.83 -1.22
N LYS A 130 32.67 -8.82 -0.31
CA LYS A 130 34.04 -8.51 -0.68
C LYS A 130 34.57 -9.61 -1.60
N ARG A 131 35.01 -9.22 -2.80
CA ARG A 131 35.73 -10.12 -3.72
C ARG A 131 36.95 -10.65 -2.96
N ILE A 132 36.95 -11.91 -2.59
CA ILE A 132 38.06 -12.54 -1.87
C ILE A 132 39.24 -12.63 -2.81
N THR A 133 40.20 -11.73 -2.68
CA THR A 133 41.55 -12.01 -3.15
C THR A 133 42.18 -13.02 -2.21
N LYS A 134 42.86 -14.04 -2.75
CA LYS A 134 43.33 -15.28 -2.11
C LYS A 134 44.03 -15.19 -0.74
N LYS A 135 44.16 -14.04 -0.11
CA LYS A 135 44.92 -13.84 1.14
C LYS A 135 44.14 -13.36 2.38
N ASN A 136 42.91 -12.90 2.27
CA ASN A 136 42.15 -12.45 3.45
C ASN A 136 40.78 -13.12 3.52
N LYS A 137 40.63 -14.09 4.40
CA LYS A 137 39.33 -14.54 4.90
C LYS A 137 38.76 -13.40 5.76
N THR A 138 37.93 -12.56 5.19
CA THR A 138 37.10 -11.64 5.99
C THR A 138 35.92 -12.44 6.52
N SER A 139 35.88 -12.69 7.82
CA SER A 139 34.69 -13.19 8.49
C SER A 139 33.58 -12.13 8.37
N GLN A 140 32.37 -12.52 8.00
CA GLN A 140 31.20 -11.67 8.14
C GLN A 140 31.01 -11.39 9.62
N THR A 141 30.76 -10.13 9.99
CA THR A 141 30.57 -9.74 11.41
C THR A 141 29.20 -10.18 11.93
N GLY A 142 28.27 -10.56 11.05
CA GLY A 142 26.89 -10.94 11.41
C GLY A 142 26.02 -9.78 11.89
N GLU A 143 26.46 -8.54 11.69
CA GLU A 143 25.74 -7.34 12.13
C GLU A 143 24.65 -6.89 11.15
N ALA A 144 24.74 -7.30 9.87
CA ALA A 144 23.74 -6.98 8.87
C ALA A 144 22.40 -7.66 9.12
N LEU A 145 21.31 -7.02 8.68
CA LEU A 145 19.95 -7.55 8.84
C LEU A 145 19.66 -8.76 7.95
N ASN A 146 20.37 -8.91 6.84
CA ASN A 146 20.11 -9.95 5.82
C ASN A 146 18.65 -9.92 5.31
N THR A 147 18.07 -8.73 5.22
CA THR A 147 16.70 -8.50 4.74
C THR A 147 16.73 -7.88 3.35
N VAL A 148 15.77 -8.26 2.52
CA VAL A 148 15.70 -7.84 1.11
C VAL A 148 14.30 -7.36 0.78
N ILE A 149 14.21 -6.24 0.05
CA ILE A 149 13.01 -5.82 -0.69
C ILE A 149 13.29 -6.02 -2.16
N ASN A 150 12.47 -6.79 -2.86
CA ASN A 150 12.54 -6.94 -4.32
C ASN A 150 11.17 -6.75 -4.97
N TRP A 151 11.19 -6.67 -6.29
CA TRP A 151 9.98 -6.69 -7.10
C TRP A 151 10.06 -7.82 -8.13
N LYS A 152 8.90 -8.30 -8.58
CA LYS A 152 8.80 -9.30 -9.64
C LYS A 152 7.80 -8.89 -10.70
N ASN A 153 7.96 -9.44 -11.91
CA ASN A 153 6.98 -9.31 -12.98
C ASN A 153 5.61 -9.83 -12.52
N THR A 154 4.57 -9.26 -13.10
CA THR A 154 3.18 -9.60 -12.80
C THR A 154 2.83 -10.93 -13.43
N THR A 155 2.95 -11.97 -12.62
CA THR A 155 2.57 -13.35 -12.97
C THR A 155 1.89 -13.98 -11.77
N ASN A 156 1.03 -14.99 -12.01
CA ASN A 156 0.27 -15.64 -10.95
C ASN A 156 1.18 -16.34 -9.91
N ASN A 157 2.34 -16.82 -10.34
CA ASN A 157 3.29 -17.60 -9.54
C ASN A 157 4.60 -16.86 -9.23
N ALA A 158 4.60 -15.53 -9.24
CA ALA A 158 5.83 -14.74 -9.13
C ALA A 158 6.68 -15.06 -7.90
N TYR A 159 6.07 -15.33 -6.76
CA TYR A 159 6.74 -15.63 -5.50
C TYR A 159 6.56 -17.09 -5.05
N ASP A 160 6.07 -17.96 -5.93
CA ASP A 160 5.86 -19.37 -5.58
C ASP A 160 7.17 -20.02 -5.09
N GLY A 161 7.07 -20.78 -4.00
CA GLY A 161 8.22 -21.39 -3.34
C GLY A 161 9.04 -20.47 -2.41
N GLU A 162 8.75 -19.17 -2.36
CA GLU A 162 9.43 -18.24 -1.45
C GLU A 162 8.67 -18.06 -0.13
N LYS A 163 9.37 -17.68 0.92
CA LYS A 163 8.78 -17.31 2.21
C LYS A 163 8.85 -15.80 2.37
N LEU A 164 7.70 -15.15 2.27
CA LEU A 164 7.61 -13.70 2.38
C LEU A 164 7.25 -13.26 3.80
N HIS A 165 7.83 -12.14 4.22
CA HIS A 165 7.46 -11.45 5.44
C HIS A 165 6.39 -10.38 5.17
N LEU A 166 6.54 -9.63 4.08
CA LEU A 166 5.57 -8.66 3.63
C LEU A 166 5.42 -8.74 2.10
N LEU A 167 4.19 -8.75 1.61
CA LEU A 167 3.88 -8.75 0.18
C LEU A 167 2.99 -7.55 -0.15
N TYR A 168 3.45 -6.71 -1.06
CA TYR A 168 2.65 -5.59 -1.58
C TYR A 168 2.18 -5.87 -3.00
N LEU A 169 0.85 -5.87 -3.19
CA LEU A 169 0.18 -6.03 -4.49
C LEU A 169 -0.55 -4.72 -4.81
N ASP A 170 0.01 -3.96 -5.74
CA ASP A 170 -0.54 -2.68 -6.17
C ASP A 170 -1.43 -2.83 -7.39
N GLU A 171 -2.45 -1.96 -7.48
CA GLU A 171 -3.42 -1.92 -8.58
C GLU A 171 -4.02 -3.30 -8.92
N ALA A 172 -4.32 -4.09 -7.87
CA ALA A 172 -4.76 -5.47 -7.96
C ALA A 172 -6.04 -5.66 -8.80
N GLY A 173 -6.93 -4.67 -8.84
CA GLY A 173 -8.13 -4.67 -9.68
C GLY A 173 -7.86 -4.36 -11.16
N LYS A 174 -6.61 -4.03 -11.51
CA LYS A 174 -6.19 -3.71 -12.89
C LYS A 174 -5.26 -4.78 -13.49
N TRP A 175 -5.16 -5.92 -12.87
CA TRP A 175 -4.40 -7.03 -13.42
C TRP A 175 -5.22 -7.71 -14.51
N GLU A 176 -4.69 -7.73 -15.73
CA GLU A 176 -5.36 -8.25 -16.90
C GLU A 176 -4.78 -9.60 -17.32
N ARG A 177 -5.61 -10.43 -17.94
CA ARG A 177 -5.16 -11.74 -18.44
C ARG A 177 -3.90 -11.63 -19.29
N PRO A 178 -2.97 -12.59 -19.23
CA PRO A 178 -3.14 -13.93 -18.62
C PRO A 178 -3.00 -13.95 -17.08
N THR A 179 -2.68 -12.84 -16.42
CA THR A 179 -2.55 -12.77 -14.96
C THR A 179 -3.89 -12.40 -14.33
N ASP A 180 -4.32 -13.19 -13.36
CA ASP A 180 -5.57 -13.01 -12.64
C ASP A 180 -5.27 -12.82 -11.15
N ILE A 181 -5.77 -11.72 -10.56
CA ILE A 181 -5.48 -11.41 -9.14
C ILE A 181 -6.01 -12.49 -8.18
N LYS A 182 -7.14 -13.12 -8.49
CA LYS A 182 -7.70 -14.18 -7.65
C LYS A 182 -6.85 -15.45 -7.70
N ASP A 183 -6.40 -15.83 -8.90
CA ASP A 183 -5.49 -16.95 -9.09
C ASP A 183 -4.09 -16.66 -8.53
N ALA A 184 -3.57 -15.46 -8.76
CA ALA A 184 -2.30 -15.02 -8.19
C ALA A 184 -2.36 -15.03 -6.65
N TRP A 185 -3.41 -14.50 -6.06
CA TRP A 185 -3.59 -14.49 -4.61
C TRP A 185 -3.67 -15.91 -4.03
N ARG A 186 -4.38 -16.82 -4.69
CA ARG A 186 -4.48 -18.22 -4.26
C ARG A 186 -3.10 -18.89 -4.11
N ILE A 187 -2.17 -18.59 -5.01
CA ILE A 187 -0.80 -19.09 -4.96
C ILE A 187 0.04 -18.30 -3.95
N GLN A 188 0.07 -16.98 -4.09
CA GLN A 188 1.01 -16.12 -3.33
C GLN A 188 0.70 -16.06 -1.83
N ARG A 189 -0.57 -16.21 -1.41
CA ARG A 189 -0.89 -16.30 0.03
C ARG A 189 -0.17 -17.47 0.72
N THR A 190 0.19 -18.52 -0.01
CA THR A 190 0.92 -19.66 0.57
C THR A 190 2.34 -19.27 0.96
N CYS A 191 2.94 -18.27 0.31
CA CYS A 191 4.25 -17.72 0.66
C CYS A 191 4.27 -16.99 2.01
N LEU A 192 3.09 -16.63 2.53
CA LEU A 192 2.87 -15.94 3.79
C LEU A 192 2.49 -16.90 4.94
N ILE A 193 2.40 -18.20 4.66
CA ILE A 193 1.92 -19.21 5.60
C ILE A 193 2.91 -20.37 5.68
N VAL A 194 3.19 -20.84 6.90
CA VAL A 194 3.95 -22.08 7.12
C VAL A 194 3.08 -23.02 7.96
N GLY A 195 2.60 -24.10 7.35
CA GLY A 195 1.62 -24.97 7.95
C GLY A 195 0.32 -24.22 8.31
N ARG A 196 -0.01 -24.13 9.61
CA ARG A 196 -1.17 -23.34 10.07
C ARG A 196 -0.85 -21.91 10.49
N LYS A 197 0.45 -21.55 10.56
CA LYS A 197 0.92 -20.25 11.07
C LYS A 197 1.09 -19.25 9.95
N ILE A 198 0.48 -18.08 10.09
CA ILE A 198 0.76 -16.92 9.23
C ILE A 198 2.09 -16.33 9.69
N VAL A 199 3.07 -16.27 8.79
CA VAL A 199 4.44 -15.82 9.05
C VAL A 199 4.77 -14.49 8.37
N GLY A 200 3.90 -14.09 7.45
CA GLY A 200 4.00 -12.81 6.75
C GLY A 200 2.63 -12.19 6.56
N LYS A 201 2.61 -10.94 6.10
CA LYS A 201 1.39 -10.17 5.85
C LYS A 201 1.35 -9.64 4.43
N ALA A 202 0.15 -9.31 3.95
CA ALA A 202 -0.04 -8.70 2.64
C ALA A 202 -0.71 -7.33 2.76
N LEU A 203 -0.28 -6.41 1.89
CA LEU A 203 -0.92 -5.14 1.61
C LEU A 203 -1.41 -5.19 0.16
N VAL A 204 -2.70 -5.24 -0.04
CA VAL A 204 -3.31 -5.31 -1.35
C VAL A 204 -4.15 -4.07 -1.55
N GLY A 205 -3.94 -3.35 -2.65
CA GLY A 205 -4.71 -2.14 -2.91
C GLY A 205 -5.00 -1.90 -4.38
N SER A 206 -6.16 -1.34 -4.66
CA SER A 206 -6.54 -0.96 -6.02
C SER A 206 -7.59 0.15 -6.01
N THR A 207 -7.58 0.95 -7.08
CA THR A 207 -8.78 1.58 -7.57
C THR A 207 -9.61 0.57 -8.34
N VAL A 208 -10.89 0.81 -8.47
CA VAL A 208 -11.79 -0.09 -9.19
C VAL A 208 -11.57 0.00 -10.70
N ASN A 209 -11.79 -1.10 -11.41
CA ASN A 209 -11.65 -1.20 -12.86
C ASN A 209 -12.94 -1.82 -13.48
N PRO A 210 -13.21 -1.60 -14.79
CA PRO A 210 -14.28 -2.30 -15.47
C PRO A 210 -14.23 -3.82 -15.28
N MET A 211 -15.41 -4.45 -15.24
CA MET A 211 -15.54 -5.89 -14.92
C MET A 211 -14.82 -6.80 -15.92
N ASP A 212 -14.69 -6.37 -17.17
CA ASP A 212 -13.98 -7.07 -18.25
C ASP A 212 -12.45 -6.87 -18.21
N LYS A 213 -11.98 -5.87 -17.44
CA LYS A 213 -10.55 -5.50 -17.31
C LYS A 213 -10.00 -5.75 -15.91
N GLY A 214 -10.27 -6.91 -15.33
CA GLY A 214 -9.77 -7.30 -14.00
C GLY A 214 -10.70 -6.94 -12.83
N GLY A 215 -11.71 -6.09 -13.04
CA GLY A 215 -12.62 -5.65 -11.98
C GLY A 215 -13.43 -6.79 -11.37
N ARG A 216 -13.86 -7.79 -12.18
CA ARG A 216 -14.65 -8.94 -11.70
C ARG A 216 -13.87 -9.76 -10.67
N GLN A 217 -12.62 -10.12 -10.99
CA GLN A 217 -11.77 -10.92 -10.12
C GLN A 217 -11.44 -10.19 -8.82
N TYR A 218 -11.25 -8.88 -8.91
CA TYR A 218 -11.04 -8.04 -7.73
C TYR A 218 -12.30 -7.95 -6.86
N LYS A 219 -13.48 -7.80 -7.48
CA LYS A 219 -14.78 -7.82 -6.77
C LYS A 219 -15.02 -9.16 -6.06
N ASP A 220 -14.66 -10.28 -6.68
CA ASP A 220 -14.75 -11.59 -6.04
C ASP A 220 -13.81 -11.69 -4.84
N LEU A 221 -12.54 -11.23 -5.00
CA LEU A 221 -11.58 -11.17 -3.90
C LEU A 221 -12.06 -10.25 -2.77
N TRP A 222 -12.70 -9.12 -3.12
CA TRP A 222 -13.33 -8.20 -2.18
C TRP A 222 -14.42 -8.86 -1.34
N LYS A 223 -15.33 -9.59 -1.97
CA LYS A 223 -16.38 -10.34 -1.29
C LYS A 223 -15.79 -11.40 -0.36
N ASP A 224 -14.81 -12.16 -0.85
CA ASP A 224 -14.10 -13.19 -0.10
C ASP A 224 -13.31 -12.63 1.12
N SER A 225 -13.18 -11.30 1.23
CA SER A 225 -12.39 -10.60 2.26
C SER A 225 -13.27 -9.92 3.34
N ASN A 226 -14.57 -10.22 3.40
CA ASN A 226 -15.47 -9.66 4.40
C ASN A 226 -15.13 -10.17 5.81
N PRO A 227 -14.68 -9.31 6.74
CA PRO A 227 -14.32 -9.76 8.09
C PRO A 227 -15.51 -10.25 8.94
N LEU A 228 -16.74 -9.99 8.51
CA LEU A 228 -17.96 -10.48 9.15
C LEU A 228 -18.31 -11.90 8.70
N GLU A 229 -17.77 -12.36 7.57
CA GLU A 229 -18.02 -13.70 7.00
C GLU A 229 -16.79 -14.58 7.19
N ARG A 230 -16.86 -15.52 8.13
CA ARG A 230 -15.74 -16.37 8.52
C ARG A 230 -16.06 -17.85 8.39
N ASN A 231 -15.06 -18.61 7.94
CA ASN A 231 -15.13 -20.07 7.91
C ASN A 231 -14.98 -20.67 9.33
N ALA A 232 -15.09 -22.00 9.45
CA ALA A 232 -14.96 -22.71 10.72
C ALA A 232 -13.61 -22.47 11.46
N ASN A 233 -12.57 -22.07 10.74
CA ASN A 233 -11.28 -21.71 11.34
C ASN A 233 -11.21 -20.23 11.74
N GLY A 234 -12.30 -19.48 11.65
CA GLY A 234 -12.40 -18.07 11.97
C GLY A 234 -11.71 -17.14 10.97
N ARG A 235 -11.36 -17.60 9.76
CA ARG A 235 -10.74 -16.82 8.69
C ARG A 235 -11.78 -16.41 7.64
N THR A 236 -11.59 -15.25 7.01
CA THR A 236 -12.28 -14.93 5.76
C THR A 236 -11.88 -15.92 4.66
N VAL A 237 -12.63 -16.01 3.59
CA VAL A 237 -12.33 -16.93 2.48
C VAL A 237 -10.96 -16.64 1.85
N SER A 238 -10.66 -15.37 1.63
CA SER A 238 -9.36 -14.92 1.11
C SER A 238 -8.24 -14.93 2.16
N GLY A 239 -8.59 -14.82 3.44
CA GLY A 239 -7.66 -14.52 4.53
C GLY A 239 -7.34 -13.03 4.72
N LEU A 240 -7.77 -12.17 3.79
CA LEU A 240 -7.62 -10.71 3.88
C LEU A 240 -8.80 -10.07 4.62
N TYR A 241 -8.58 -8.87 5.17
CA TYR A 241 -9.63 -8.02 5.69
C TYR A 241 -9.78 -6.79 4.80
N ARG A 242 -10.99 -6.55 4.30
CA ARG A 242 -11.28 -5.45 3.40
C ARG A 242 -11.47 -4.14 4.14
N LEU A 243 -11.03 -3.05 3.53
CA LEU A 243 -11.21 -1.67 3.96
C LEU A 243 -11.68 -0.84 2.77
N PHE A 244 -12.73 -0.05 2.94
CA PHE A 244 -13.18 0.96 2.00
C PHE A 244 -13.23 2.31 2.69
N ILE A 245 -12.70 3.34 2.06
CA ILE A 245 -12.84 4.73 2.51
C ILE A 245 -13.46 5.51 1.35
N PRO A 246 -14.61 6.15 1.57
CA PRO A 246 -15.30 6.93 0.54
C PRO A 246 -14.43 8.04 -0.04
N ALA A 247 -14.63 8.36 -1.31
CA ALA A 247 -13.84 9.39 -1.99
C ALA A 247 -13.98 10.76 -1.34
N GLN A 248 -15.18 11.12 -0.85
CA GLN A 248 -15.39 12.39 -0.18
C GLN A 248 -14.59 12.56 1.12
N ASP A 249 -14.19 11.46 1.76
CA ASP A 249 -13.40 11.49 2.99
C ASP A 249 -11.90 11.44 2.74
N SER A 250 -11.47 11.22 1.47
CA SER A 250 -10.06 11.01 1.11
C SER A 250 -9.61 11.81 -0.12
N LEU A 251 -10.43 12.77 -0.59
CA LEU A 251 -10.12 13.60 -1.76
C LEU A 251 -9.05 14.63 -1.41
N GLU A 252 -7.95 14.63 -2.16
CA GLU A 252 -6.86 15.61 -2.04
C GLU A 252 -7.38 17.03 -2.28
N GLY A 253 -6.86 18.02 -1.55
CA GLY A 253 -7.28 19.41 -1.60
C GLY A 253 -8.50 19.76 -0.75
N PHE A 254 -9.07 18.79 -0.01
CA PHE A 254 -10.25 19.00 0.86
C PHE A 254 -9.99 18.65 2.33
N PHE A 255 -8.82 19.01 2.82
CA PHE A 255 -8.47 18.80 4.23
C PHE A 255 -8.16 20.14 4.90
N ASP A 256 -8.68 20.33 6.11
CA ASP A 256 -8.30 21.47 6.92
C ASP A 256 -6.84 21.38 7.42
N ILE A 257 -6.35 22.43 8.06
CA ILE A 257 -4.97 22.49 8.59
C ILE A 257 -4.63 21.39 9.61
N TYR A 258 -5.64 20.67 10.12
CA TYR A 258 -5.48 19.53 11.04
C TYR A 258 -5.59 18.18 10.33
N GLY A 259 -5.75 18.18 8.99
CA GLY A 259 -5.90 16.96 8.18
C GLY A 259 -7.25 16.27 8.29
N LYS A 260 -8.28 17.01 8.77
CA LYS A 260 -9.66 16.53 8.80
C LYS A 260 -10.35 16.82 7.46
N PRO A 261 -11.08 15.85 6.86
CA PRO A 261 -11.75 16.08 5.59
C PRO A 261 -12.91 17.07 5.72
N ILE A 262 -12.99 18.01 4.78
CA ILE A 262 -14.11 18.94 4.60
C ILE A 262 -15.07 18.29 3.61
N THR A 263 -15.96 17.45 4.12
CA THR A 263 -16.88 16.63 3.32
C THR A 263 -18.11 17.40 2.85
N ASN A 264 -18.73 18.17 3.76
CA ASN A 264 -19.87 19.03 3.45
C ASN A 264 -19.41 20.48 3.27
N ASP A 265 -20.24 21.29 2.62
CA ASP A 265 -19.94 22.70 2.43
C ASP A 265 -19.80 23.38 3.81
N PRO A 266 -18.67 24.06 4.05
CA PRO A 266 -18.45 24.74 5.32
C PRO A 266 -19.28 26.04 5.39
N GLU A 267 -19.73 26.43 6.58
CA GLU A 267 -20.45 27.71 6.81
C GLU A 267 -19.58 28.94 6.52
N ASN A 268 -18.28 28.83 6.78
CA ASN A 268 -17.29 29.85 6.49
C ASN A 268 -16.13 29.19 5.70
N VAL A 269 -15.42 29.99 4.89
CA VAL A 269 -14.23 29.55 4.17
C VAL A 269 -13.20 29.00 5.17
N VAL A 270 -12.69 27.80 4.92
CA VAL A 270 -11.71 27.09 5.74
C VAL A 270 -10.37 27.13 5.02
N GLU A 271 -9.29 27.35 5.76
CA GLU A 271 -7.93 27.22 5.24
C GLU A 271 -7.57 25.72 5.14
N GLY A 272 -7.16 25.29 3.95
CA GLY A 272 -6.69 23.94 3.68
C GLY A 272 -5.27 23.71 4.16
N ILE A 273 -4.90 22.43 4.33
CA ILE A 273 -3.55 22.00 4.74
C ILE A 273 -2.47 22.38 3.72
N ASP A 274 -2.86 22.60 2.46
CA ASP A 274 -2.04 23.06 1.35
C ASP A 274 -1.96 24.60 1.24
N GLY A 275 -2.66 25.33 2.13
CA GLY A 275 -2.75 26.79 2.12
C GLY A 275 -3.83 27.34 1.20
N GLU A 276 -4.58 26.48 0.49
CA GLU A 276 -5.68 26.91 -0.36
C GLU A 276 -6.98 27.11 0.46
N SER A 277 -7.85 27.99 -0.02
CA SER A 277 -9.13 28.27 0.63
C SER A 277 -10.22 27.31 0.17
N ILE A 278 -10.87 26.64 1.11
CA ILE A 278 -11.96 25.68 0.87
C ILE A 278 -13.30 26.33 1.20
N SER A 279 -14.11 26.60 0.18
CA SER A 279 -15.46 27.15 0.31
C SER A 279 -16.56 26.14 -0.02
N VAL A 280 -16.20 25.00 -0.63
CA VAL A 280 -17.10 23.92 -1.06
C VAL A 280 -16.57 22.61 -0.51
N GLY A 281 -17.43 21.73 0.00
CA GLY A 281 -17.03 20.42 0.48
C GLY A 281 -16.74 19.41 -0.64
N SER A 282 -15.90 18.43 -0.37
CA SER A 282 -15.51 17.38 -1.34
C SER A 282 -16.71 16.65 -1.96
N LYS A 283 -17.78 16.44 -1.19
CA LYS A 283 -19.00 15.78 -1.66
C LYS A 283 -19.76 16.61 -2.70
N THR A 284 -19.89 17.91 -2.45
CA THR A 284 -20.51 18.85 -3.41
C THR A 284 -19.65 19.00 -4.64
N TYR A 285 -18.33 19.14 -4.48
CA TYR A 285 -17.38 19.19 -5.58
C TYR A 285 -17.53 17.96 -6.52
N LEU A 286 -17.43 16.74 -5.97
CA LEU A 286 -17.57 15.52 -6.77
C LEU A 286 -18.94 15.34 -7.41
N LYS A 287 -20.02 15.81 -6.75
CA LYS A 287 -21.37 15.82 -7.35
C LYS A 287 -21.44 16.76 -8.55
N ASN A 288 -20.81 17.92 -8.48
CA ASN A 288 -20.76 18.89 -9.58
C ASN A 288 -19.96 18.33 -10.74
N GLU A 289 -18.80 17.71 -10.49
CA GLU A 289 -18.01 17.01 -11.51
C GLU A 289 -18.85 15.94 -12.23
N ARG A 290 -19.53 15.06 -11.48
CA ARG A 290 -20.41 14.03 -12.05
C ARG A 290 -21.58 14.64 -12.83
N ALA A 291 -22.14 15.76 -12.37
CA ALA A 291 -23.23 16.45 -13.04
C ALA A 291 -22.82 17.04 -14.39
N SER A 292 -21.58 17.51 -14.52
CA SER A 292 -21.04 18.03 -15.79
C SER A 292 -20.88 16.95 -16.86
N LEU A 293 -20.72 15.68 -16.44
CA LEU A 293 -20.49 14.52 -17.30
C LEU A 293 -21.77 13.74 -17.66
N LYS A 294 -22.96 14.24 -17.34
CA LYS A 294 -24.23 13.54 -17.62
C LYS A 294 -24.44 13.23 -19.08
N HIS A 295 -23.81 13.98 -19.99
CA HIS A 295 -23.92 13.79 -21.46
C HIS A 295 -22.93 12.71 -21.99
N ASP A 296 -21.96 12.28 -21.17
CA ASP A 296 -21.02 11.20 -21.49
C ASP A 296 -21.08 10.09 -20.41
N PRO A 297 -21.94 9.07 -20.63
CA PRO A 297 -22.08 7.97 -19.69
C PRO A 297 -20.80 7.18 -19.46
N SER A 298 -19.89 7.12 -20.43
CA SER A 298 -18.62 6.40 -20.31
C SER A 298 -17.68 7.11 -19.35
N GLU A 299 -17.52 8.43 -19.52
CA GLU A 299 -16.69 9.26 -18.66
C GLU A 299 -17.28 9.38 -17.25
N LEU A 300 -18.62 9.53 -17.14
CA LEU A 300 -19.31 9.53 -15.86
C LEU A 300 -19.06 8.21 -15.07
N ASN A 301 -19.16 7.07 -15.74
CA ASN A 301 -18.86 5.78 -15.13
C ASN A 301 -17.40 5.68 -14.68
N GLU A 302 -16.45 6.21 -15.47
CA GLU A 302 -15.04 6.22 -15.11
C GLU A 302 -14.78 7.06 -13.87
N VAL A 303 -15.31 8.29 -13.81
CA VAL A 303 -15.17 9.18 -12.64
C VAL A 303 -15.85 8.57 -11.40
N THR A 304 -17.01 7.95 -11.56
CA THR A 304 -17.71 7.27 -10.44
C THR A 304 -16.87 6.14 -9.86
N ARG A 305 -16.24 5.32 -10.71
CA ARG A 305 -15.34 4.24 -10.27
C ARG A 305 -14.05 4.75 -9.62
N GLN A 306 -13.51 5.87 -10.14
CA GLN A 306 -12.27 6.43 -9.58
C GLN A 306 -12.49 7.14 -8.25
N PHE A 307 -13.68 7.70 -8.04
CA PHE A 307 -14.06 8.46 -6.84
C PHE A 307 -15.42 7.98 -6.30
N PRO A 308 -15.52 6.73 -5.83
CA PRO A 308 -16.78 6.16 -5.35
C PRO A 308 -17.19 6.79 -4.01
N PHE A 309 -18.49 7.08 -3.86
CA PHE A 309 -19.06 7.53 -2.59
C PHE A 309 -19.42 6.38 -1.66
N THR A 310 -19.69 5.22 -2.22
CA THR A 310 -20.10 4.03 -1.50
C THR A 310 -19.34 2.81 -2.00
N GLU A 311 -19.35 1.74 -1.21
CA GLU A 311 -18.78 0.45 -1.59
C GLU A 311 -19.50 -0.15 -2.81
N ASP A 312 -20.79 0.14 -3.01
CA ASP A 312 -21.57 -0.36 -4.14
C ASP A 312 -21.22 0.34 -5.47
N GLU A 313 -20.75 1.58 -5.40
CA GLU A 313 -20.24 2.32 -6.58
C GLU A 313 -18.84 1.86 -7.00
N ALA A 314 -18.13 1.23 -6.07
CA ALA A 314 -16.75 0.77 -6.24
C ALA A 314 -16.61 -0.57 -6.97
#